data_cdcd573104e83b3753b30a49f92f7d59
#
_entry.id   cdcd573104e83b3753b30a49f92f7d59
#
_cell.length_a   1.000
_cell.length_b   1.000
_cell.length_c   1.000
_cell.angle_alpha   90.00
_cell.angle_beta   90.00
_cell.angle_gamma   90.00
#
_symmetry.space_group_name_H-M   'P 1'
#
loop_
_entity.id
_entity.type
_entity.pdbx_description
1 polymer ?
#
loop_
_entity_poly.entity_id
_entity_poly.type
_entity_poly.pdbx_seq_one_letter_code
_entity_poly.pdbx_strand_id
1 'polypeptide(L)'
;MSLEVIGMIGAKREGTGKKGAEVHVIGGGIDGNYIAEFSQAHEKSGFDKVLVGYTSSSADGFIVAMHAAAHTKNLGYLIAHRPGFVSPTILARKAATFDQLTQGRIALHIISGGGETEQRRDGDYEDHDSRYRRSGEFIKIL
;
A
#
# COMPACT_ATOMS: atom_id res chain seq x y z
N MET A 1 -20.96 -0.05 17.12
CA MET A 1 -20.10 -0.24 15.92
C MET A 1 -19.36 1.08 15.72
N SER A 2 -18.04 1.14 15.89
CA SER A 2 -17.26 2.36 15.62
C SER A 2 -17.00 2.47 14.12
N LEU A 3 -17.15 3.66 13.55
CA LEU A 3 -16.76 3.97 12.19
C LEU A 3 -15.23 4.01 12.12
N GLU A 4 -14.63 3.36 11.13
CA GLU A 4 -13.21 3.44 10.85
C GLU A 4 -12.99 4.40 9.68
N VAL A 5 -12.11 5.39 9.84
CA VAL A 5 -11.81 6.41 8.81
C VAL A 5 -10.46 6.11 8.19
N ILE A 6 -10.45 5.85 6.89
CA ILE A 6 -9.25 5.50 6.15
C ILE A 6 -8.93 6.59 5.14
N GLY A 7 -7.74 7.18 5.25
CA GLY A 7 -7.19 8.10 4.25
C GLY A 7 -6.36 7.37 3.20
N MET A 8 -5.62 8.12 2.40
CA MET A 8 -4.67 7.58 1.43
C MET A 8 -3.41 8.44 1.42
N ILE A 9 -2.25 7.79 1.34
CA ILE A 9 -0.97 8.50 1.18
C ILE A 9 -0.32 8.13 -0.16
N GLY A 10 0.34 9.14 -0.76
CA GLY A 10 1.21 8.97 -1.93
C GLY A 10 2.68 9.12 -1.56
N ALA A 11 3.55 8.94 -2.53
CA ALA A 11 5.00 9.00 -2.32
C ALA A 11 5.61 10.40 -2.56
N LYS A 12 4.85 11.36 -3.08
CA LYS A 12 5.29 12.74 -3.32
C LYS A 12 4.11 13.70 -3.32
N ARG A 13 4.39 14.99 -3.09
CA ARG A 13 3.41 16.07 -3.23
C ARG A 13 3.03 16.25 -4.71
N GLU A 14 1.75 16.41 -4.99
CA GLU A 14 1.28 16.72 -6.34
C GLU A 14 1.75 18.12 -6.77
N GLY A 15 2.08 18.25 -8.06
CA GLY A 15 2.27 19.56 -8.68
C GLY A 15 0.97 20.35 -8.72
N THR A 16 1.06 21.66 -8.57
CA THR A 16 -0.07 22.61 -8.62
C THR A 16 -0.86 22.43 -9.92
N GLY A 17 -2.11 21.99 -9.82
CA GLY A 17 -3.05 21.93 -10.94
C GLY A 17 -3.80 20.61 -11.18
N LYS A 18 -3.45 19.50 -10.53
CA LYS A 18 -4.22 18.25 -10.58
C LYS A 18 -5.00 18.03 -9.29
N LYS A 19 -6.29 17.73 -9.42
CA LYS A 19 -7.14 17.36 -8.28
C LYS A 19 -7.02 15.87 -8.03
N GLY A 20 -6.65 15.47 -6.82
CA GLY A 20 -6.59 14.10 -6.35
C GLY A 20 -5.19 13.61 -6.02
N ALA A 21 -5.07 12.71 -5.04
CA ALA A 21 -3.79 12.13 -4.66
C ALA A 21 -3.26 11.24 -5.80
N GLU A 22 -2.18 11.62 -6.46
CA GLU A 22 -1.49 10.71 -7.37
C GLU A 22 -0.78 9.64 -6.56
N VAL A 23 -1.38 8.46 -6.54
CA VAL A 23 -0.78 7.25 -5.96
C VAL A 23 0.40 6.76 -6.82
N HIS A 24 0.54 7.32 -8.03
CA HIS A 24 1.47 6.86 -9.04
C HIS A 24 2.75 7.68 -9.04
N VAL A 25 3.87 7.02 -8.78
CA VAL A 25 5.20 7.60 -8.98
C VAL A 25 5.66 7.29 -10.41
N ILE A 26 5.11 8.02 -11.39
CA ILE A 26 5.62 7.98 -12.75
C ILE A 26 6.58 9.16 -12.92
N GLY A 27 7.88 8.86 -13.10
CA GLY A 27 8.88 9.86 -13.50
C GLY A 27 9.20 10.95 -12.49
N GLY A 28 9.03 10.71 -11.19
CA GLY A 28 9.38 11.66 -10.16
C GLY A 28 9.90 10.98 -8.89
N GLY A 29 10.83 11.64 -8.19
CA GLY A 29 11.42 11.11 -6.96
C GLY A 29 10.41 10.90 -5.84
N ILE A 30 10.75 10.03 -4.89
CA ILE A 30 10.04 9.85 -3.64
C ILE A 30 10.42 11.01 -2.71
N ASP A 31 9.42 11.66 -2.11
CA ASP A 31 9.61 12.72 -1.13
C ASP A 31 9.33 12.19 0.29
N GLY A 32 10.39 11.83 1.00
CA GLY A 32 10.28 11.29 2.35
C GLY A 32 9.72 12.29 3.36
N ASN A 33 10.01 13.59 3.20
CA ASN A 33 9.45 14.62 4.08
C ASN A 33 7.94 14.75 3.87
N TYR A 34 7.50 14.76 2.62
CA TYR A 34 6.06 14.76 2.31
C TYR A 34 5.34 13.54 2.89
N ILE A 35 5.91 12.33 2.75
CA ILE A 35 5.32 11.11 3.31
C ILE A 35 5.16 11.25 4.83
N ALA A 36 6.19 11.70 5.53
CA ALA A 36 6.17 11.90 6.97
C ALA A 36 5.15 12.96 7.39
N GLU A 37 5.19 14.15 6.81
CA GLU A 37 4.29 15.28 7.14
C GLU A 37 2.82 14.93 6.87
N PHE A 38 2.54 14.30 5.73
CA PHE A 38 1.18 13.97 5.33
C PHE A 38 0.60 12.83 6.19
N SER A 39 1.43 11.85 6.57
CA SER A 39 1.01 10.80 7.52
C SER A 39 0.73 11.37 8.90
N GLN A 40 1.57 12.28 9.40
CA GLN A 40 1.31 12.99 10.67
C GLN A 40 0.05 13.85 10.60
N ALA A 41 -0.25 14.45 9.45
CA ALA A 41 -1.48 15.21 9.27
C ALA A 41 -2.73 14.32 9.36
N HIS A 42 -2.69 13.12 8.76
CA HIS A 42 -3.77 12.13 8.91
C HIS A 42 -3.95 11.71 10.37
N GLU A 43 -2.85 11.37 11.06
CA GLU A 43 -2.89 11.00 12.48
C GLU A 43 -3.50 12.11 13.34
N LYS A 44 -3.04 13.35 13.18
CA LYS A 44 -3.58 14.52 13.91
C LYS A 44 -5.04 14.81 13.60
N SER A 45 -5.51 14.46 12.41
CA SER A 45 -6.90 14.64 11.97
C SER A 45 -7.81 13.49 12.41
N GLY A 46 -7.30 12.50 13.15
CA GLY A 46 -8.08 11.40 13.70
C GLY A 46 -8.41 10.29 12.70
N PHE A 47 -7.64 10.13 11.65
CA PHE A 47 -7.75 8.96 10.78
C PHE A 47 -7.22 7.72 11.51
N ASP A 48 -7.93 6.61 11.37
CA ASP A 48 -7.54 5.32 11.95
C ASP A 48 -6.42 4.67 11.13
N LYS A 49 -6.52 4.75 9.81
CA LYS A 49 -5.54 4.17 8.87
C LYS A 49 -5.32 5.04 7.64
N VAL A 50 -4.25 4.73 6.92
CA VAL A 50 -4.03 5.21 5.56
C VAL A 50 -3.80 4.04 4.62
N LEU A 51 -4.43 4.10 3.45
CA LEU A 51 -4.18 3.18 2.36
C LEU A 51 -2.88 3.58 1.66
N VAL A 52 -1.98 2.62 1.50
CA VAL A 52 -0.82 2.71 0.61
C VAL A 52 -1.15 1.89 -0.63
N GLY A 53 -1.47 2.58 -1.72
CA GLY A 53 -1.90 1.95 -2.97
C GLY A 53 -0.79 1.19 -3.70
N TYR A 54 -1.18 0.37 -4.65
CA TYR A 54 -0.26 -0.40 -5.49
C TYR A 54 -0.64 -0.27 -6.96
N THR A 55 0.32 0.08 -7.79
CA THR A 55 0.29 -0.05 -9.25
C THR A 55 1.70 -0.39 -9.75
N SER A 56 1.83 -0.82 -10.99
CA SER A 56 3.14 -1.10 -11.62
C SER A 56 4.06 0.13 -11.76
N SER A 57 3.58 1.31 -11.42
CA SER A 57 4.34 2.55 -11.43
C SER A 57 4.44 3.22 -10.05
N SER A 58 3.89 2.60 -9.00
CA SER A 58 3.99 3.12 -7.64
C SER A 58 5.32 2.75 -6.98
N ALA A 59 5.68 3.50 -5.96
CA ALA A 59 6.74 3.11 -5.03
C ALA A 59 6.35 1.82 -4.27
N ASP A 60 7.32 1.08 -3.73
CA ASP A 60 7.04 -0.09 -2.89
C ASP A 60 6.24 0.29 -1.65
N GLY A 61 5.04 -0.28 -1.53
CA GLY A 61 4.09 0.09 -0.48
C GLY A 61 4.57 -0.24 0.94
N PHE A 62 5.32 -1.32 1.14
CA PHE A 62 5.87 -1.66 2.46
C PHE A 62 6.97 -0.70 2.89
N ILE A 63 7.83 -0.28 1.96
CA ILE A 63 8.90 0.68 2.26
C ILE A 63 8.32 2.06 2.57
N VAL A 64 7.35 2.52 1.78
CA VAL A 64 6.63 3.78 2.02
C VAL A 64 5.90 3.74 3.37
N ALA A 65 5.16 2.67 3.65
CA ALA A 65 4.44 2.51 4.91
C ALA A 65 5.38 2.48 6.12
N MET A 66 6.53 1.80 6.02
CA MET A 66 7.51 1.75 7.12
C MET A 66 8.12 3.13 7.38
N HIS A 67 8.45 3.89 6.32
CA HIS A 67 8.92 5.26 6.49
C HIS A 67 7.86 6.12 7.18
N ALA A 68 6.61 6.07 6.74
CA ALA A 68 5.49 6.78 7.36
C ALA A 68 5.28 6.37 8.84
N ALA A 69 5.33 5.06 9.12
CA ALA A 69 5.13 4.51 10.45
C ALA A 69 6.22 4.94 11.46
N ALA A 70 7.44 5.17 10.99
CA ALA A 70 8.52 5.71 11.81
C ALA A 70 8.27 7.16 12.28
N HIS A 71 7.38 7.89 11.61
CA HIS A 71 7.04 9.29 11.92
C HIS A 71 5.66 9.47 12.57
N THR A 72 4.94 8.39 12.85
CA THR A 72 3.61 8.38 13.49
C THR A 72 3.59 7.41 14.67
N LYS A 73 2.61 7.56 15.57
CA LYS A 73 2.51 6.74 16.79
C LYS A 73 1.35 5.74 16.76
N ASN A 74 0.20 6.16 16.24
CA ASN A 74 -1.06 5.41 16.32
C ASN A 74 -1.66 5.09 14.95
N LEU A 75 -1.30 5.84 13.90
CA LEU A 75 -1.84 5.67 12.55
C LEU A 75 -1.55 4.27 12.02
N GLY A 76 -2.60 3.56 11.60
CA GLY A 76 -2.52 2.25 10.97
C GLY A 76 -2.23 2.36 9.46
N TYR A 77 -1.76 1.26 8.88
CA TYR A 77 -1.36 1.19 7.46
C TYR A 77 -2.05 0.04 6.77
N LEU A 78 -2.97 0.36 5.84
CA LEU A 78 -3.60 -0.60 4.95
C LEU A 78 -2.74 -0.70 3.67
N ILE A 79 -1.91 -1.74 3.58
CA ILE A 79 -0.93 -1.87 2.50
C ILE A 79 -1.52 -2.73 1.39
N ALA A 80 -1.67 -2.14 0.21
CA ALA A 80 -2.10 -2.89 -0.97
C ALA A 80 -1.01 -3.87 -1.42
N HIS A 81 -1.41 -5.11 -1.67
CA HIS A 81 -0.52 -6.16 -2.15
C HIS A 81 -1.19 -6.98 -3.25
N ARG A 82 -0.45 -7.24 -4.31
CA ARG A 82 -0.91 -8.03 -5.46
C ARG A 82 -0.22 -9.40 -5.44
N PRO A 83 -0.97 -10.51 -5.24
CA PRO A 83 -0.44 -11.87 -5.33
C PRO A 83 0.16 -12.17 -6.70
N GLY A 84 1.23 -12.96 -6.72
CA GLY A 84 1.92 -13.38 -7.94
C GLY A 84 3.35 -12.84 -8.10
N PHE A 85 3.71 -11.78 -7.37
CA PHE A 85 5.06 -11.18 -7.45
C PHE A 85 5.95 -11.54 -6.25
N VAL A 86 5.33 -11.94 -5.16
CA VAL A 86 6.02 -12.39 -3.94
C VAL A 86 5.29 -13.64 -3.46
N SER A 87 6.01 -14.65 -3.01
CA SER A 87 5.36 -15.84 -2.43
C SER A 87 4.60 -15.49 -1.15
N PRO A 88 3.51 -16.20 -0.80
CA PRO A 88 2.72 -15.91 0.39
C PRO A 88 3.54 -15.97 1.67
N THR A 89 4.48 -16.92 1.78
CA THR A 89 5.39 -17.03 2.94
C THR A 89 6.36 -15.85 3.08
N ILE A 90 6.78 -15.23 1.98
CA ILE A 90 7.57 -13.99 2.01
C ILE A 90 6.71 -12.82 2.45
N LEU A 91 5.47 -12.70 1.94
CA LEU A 91 4.56 -11.66 2.40
C LEU A 91 4.24 -11.82 3.89
N ALA A 92 3.96 -13.03 4.36
CA ALA A 92 3.72 -13.29 5.77
C ALA A 92 4.87 -12.78 6.65
N ARG A 93 6.12 -13.06 6.28
CA ARG A 93 7.30 -12.54 7.02
C ARG A 93 7.43 -11.03 6.97
N LYS A 94 7.17 -10.41 5.81
CA LYS A 94 7.17 -8.94 5.67
C LYS A 94 6.10 -8.32 6.57
N ALA A 95 4.88 -8.85 6.52
CA ALA A 95 3.77 -8.36 7.33
C ALA A 95 4.03 -8.53 8.83
N ALA A 96 4.49 -9.71 9.28
CA ALA A 96 4.82 -9.96 10.67
C ALA A 96 5.96 -9.07 11.17
N THR A 97 6.97 -8.80 10.34
CA THR A 97 8.06 -7.87 10.69
C THR A 97 7.54 -6.44 10.87
N PHE A 98 6.71 -5.99 9.92
CA PHE A 98 6.08 -4.67 10.01
C PHE A 98 5.20 -4.56 11.26
N ASP A 99 4.37 -5.57 11.51
CA ASP A 99 3.46 -5.64 12.65
C ASP A 99 4.21 -5.49 13.98
N GLN A 100 5.26 -6.29 14.17
CA GLN A 100 6.07 -6.24 15.39
C GLN A 100 6.78 -4.90 15.59
N LEU A 101 7.38 -4.35 14.53
CA LEU A 101 8.07 -3.06 14.59
C LEU A 101 7.12 -1.89 14.85
N THR A 102 5.86 -2.01 14.42
CA THR A 102 4.86 -0.96 14.55
C THR A 102 3.81 -1.23 15.65
N GLN A 103 3.94 -2.35 16.39
CA GLN A 103 3.03 -2.72 17.47
C GLN A 103 1.56 -2.86 17.00
N GLY A 104 1.33 -3.62 15.94
CA GLY A 104 0.00 -3.96 15.47
C GLY A 104 -0.63 -2.97 14.49
N ARG A 105 0.13 -2.08 13.85
CA ARG A 105 -0.42 -1.04 12.97
C ARG A 105 -0.48 -1.42 11.49
N ILE A 106 -0.54 -2.71 11.15
CA ILE A 106 -0.66 -3.18 9.77
C ILE A 106 -2.04 -3.75 9.46
N ALA A 107 -2.48 -3.54 8.23
CA ALA A 107 -3.54 -4.30 7.58
C ALA A 107 -3.13 -4.55 6.13
N LEU A 108 -3.53 -5.69 5.57
CA LEU A 108 -3.25 -6.04 4.18
C LEU A 108 -4.49 -5.84 3.32
N HIS A 109 -4.34 -5.15 2.20
CA HIS A 109 -5.35 -5.05 1.17
C HIS A 109 -4.94 -5.91 -0.02
N ILE A 110 -5.42 -7.15 -0.07
CA ILE A 110 -5.11 -8.07 -1.17
C ILE A 110 -5.94 -7.68 -2.39
N ILE A 111 -5.24 -7.36 -3.48
CA ILE A 111 -5.85 -6.93 -4.75
C ILE A 111 -5.45 -7.88 -5.87
N SER A 112 -6.40 -8.25 -6.75
CA SER A 112 -6.12 -9.15 -7.87
C SER A 112 -5.64 -8.40 -9.13
N GLY A 113 -5.62 -7.07 -9.07
CA GLY A 113 -5.22 -6.20 -10.16
C GLY A 113 -6.37 -5.87 -11.13
N GLY A 114 -6.25 -4.73 -11.80
CA GLY A 114 -7.23 -4.18 -12.74
C GLY A 114 -6.90 -4.51 -14.20
N GLY A 115 -6.53 -3.49 -14.98
CA GLY A 115 -6.31 -3.64 -16.42
C GLY A 115 -5.10 -4.50 -16.80
N GLU A 116 -5.23 -5.27 -17.87
CA GLU A 116 -4.18 -6.18 -18.35
C GLU A 116 -2.85 -5.50 -18.68
N THR A 117 -2.90 -4.32 -19.30
CA THR A 117 -1.68 -3.57 -19.66
C THR A 117 -0.85 -3.23 -18.43
N GLU A 118 -1.51 -2.91 -17.33
CA GLU A 118 -0.88 -2.60 -16.06
C GLU A 118 -0.24 -3.85 -15.44
N GLN A 119 -0.95 -4.98 -15.48
CA GLN A 119 -0.44 -6.26 -14.98
C GLN A 119 0.82 -6.73 -15.72
N ARG A 120 0.80 -6.62 -17.07
CA ARG A 120 1.92 -7.03 -17.92
C ARG A 120 3.20 -6.22 -17.67
N ARG A 121 3.11 -5.00 -17.17
CA ARG A 121 4.29 -4.20 -16.79
C ARG A 121 5.10 -4.84 -15.67
N ASP A 122 4.42 -5.55 -14.77
CA ASP A 122 5.07 -6.29 -13.67
C ASP A 122 5.31 -7.77 -14.04
N GLY A 123 5.06 -8.17 -15.30
CA GLY A 123 5.28 -9.53 -15.76
C GLY A 123 4.13 -10.49 -15.48
N ASP A 124 2.94 -10.01 -15.14
CA ASP A 124 1.75 -10.84 -14.94
C ASP A 124 0.94 -10.91 -16.23
N TYR A 125 0.93 -12.09 -16.86
CA TYR A 125 0.23 -12.39 -18.11
C TYR A 125 -1.02 -13.24 -17.89
N GLU A 126 -1.37 -13.55 -16.63
CA GLU A 126 -2.56 -14.32 -16.30
C GLU A 126 -3.83 -13.55 -16.64
N ASP A 127 -4.87 -14.28 -17.05
CA ASP A 127 -6.20 -13.71 -17.25
C ASP A 127 -6.84 -13.30 -15.91
N HIS A 128 -7.94 -12.54 -16.01
CA HIS A 128 -8.67 -12.02 -14.86
C HIS A 128 -9.05 -13.13 -13.85
N ASP A 129 -9.64 -14.22 -14.32
CA ASP A 129 -10.15 -15.28 -13.46
C ASP A 129 -9.03 -16.08 -12.79
N SER A 130 -7.93 -16.31 -13.52
CA SER A 130 -6.73 -16.94 -13.01
C SER A 130 -6.09 -16.10 -11.89
N ARG A 131 -6.06 -14.78 -12.03
CA ARG A 131 -5.58 -13.88 -10.97
C ARG A 131 -6.46 -13.97 -9.71
N TYR A 132 -7.78 -14.06 -9.85
CA TYR A 132 -8.68 -14.23 -8.70
C TYR A 132 -8.50 -15.59 -8.02
N ARG A 133 -8.36 -16.68 -8.78
CA ARG A 133 -8.03 -18.01 -8.22
C ARG A 133 -6.73 -17.97 -7.44
N ARG A 134 -5.66 -17.41 -8.05
CA ARG A 134 -4.37 -17.22 -7.38
C ARG A 134 -4.49 -16.41 -6.09
N SER A 135 -5.26 -15.33 -6.08
CA SER A 135 -5.49 -14.54 -4.87
C SER A 135 -6.19 -15.34 -3.78
N GLY A 136 -7.17 -16.17 -4.14
CA GLY A 136 -7.85 -17.07 -3.21
C GLY A 136 -6.93 -18.13 -2.60
N GLU A 137 -6.04 -18.72 -3.39
CA GLU A 137 -5.02 -19.68 -2.90
C GLU A 137 -3.98 -18.99 -2.02
N PHE A 138 -3.53 -17.82 -2.45
CA PHE A 138 -2.56 -17.01 -1.72
C PHE A 138 -3.03 -16.66 -0.30
N ILE A 139 -4.27 -16.23 -0.15
CA ILE A 139 -4.86 -15.89 1.16
C ILE A 139 -4.95 -17.11 2.09
N LYS A 140 -5.18 -18.30 1.53
CA LYS A 140 -5.24 -19.54 2.34
C LYS A 140 -3.89 -19.95 2.91
N ILE A 141 -2.79 -19.54 2.28
CA ILE A 141 -1.43 -19.87 2.71
C ILE A 141 -0.88 -18.77 3.65
N LEU A 142 -1.31 -17.54 3.47
CA LEU A 142 -0.91 -16.38 4.26
C LEU A 142 -1.41 -16.46 5.70
#